data_e3cf6bc6036498d1895cd6e0adfb66a0
#
_entry.id   e3cf6bc6036498d1895cd6e0adfb66a0
#
_cell.length_a   1.000
_cell.length_b   1.000
_cell.length_c   1.000
_cell.angle_alpha   90.00
_cell.angle_beta   90.00
_cell.angle_gamma   90.00
#
_symmetry.space_group_name_H-M   'P 1'
#
loop_
_entity.id
_entity.type
_entity.pdbx_description
1 polymer ?
#
loop_
_entity_poly.entity_id
_entity_poly.type
_entity_poly.pdbx_seq_one_letter_code
_entity_poly.pdbx_strand_id
1 'polypeptide(L)'
;MKKLWLPLMLCLLLLSGCNASANSPQADTSADQTISLRIVDGADTGHLVLAGETAAEVYTLATAELPVYLDGALADASVLEDGMQAQISYSGLTLETYPLQLDKVSSIAVSAHGTQQNPYGTFYDLCGLYLQVLNDLWEKDSGLNDGVAYVSVDLSRAPGDLTAGEQSAIAWIFANTHQAEGLSLSREQLLEQGYLTPVPGMTDTEKGPAPTHWEDGVLFGITPSSEKQTEQSSQPTLQFNAQKWRSPLGAYFFSNCTATWSQQGIWESYTVEAEMIS
;
A
#
# COMPACT_ATOMS: atom_id res chain seq x y z
N MET A 1 46.61 62.16 24.90
CA MET A 1 46.07 63.31 25.73
C MET A 1 44.67 62.90 26.18
N LYS A 2 44.45 62.91 27.51
CA LYS A 2 43.21 63.14 28.25
C LYS A 2 42.01 62.15 27.96
N LYS A 3 41.42 61.45 28.85
CA LYS A 3 41.13 61.37 30.31
C LYS A 3 39.96 60.48 30.37
N LEU A 4 39.99 59.31 30.97
CA LEU A 4 39.59 58.95 32.33
C LEU A 4 38.27 59.64 32.78
N TRP A 5 37.17 58.81 32.93
CA TRP A 5 36.28 58.99 34.09
C TRP A 5 35.35 57.75 34.22
N LEU A 6 35.57 57.08 35.36
CA LEU A 6 34.67 56.13 36.03
C LEU A 6 33.77 56.92 36.97
N PRO A 7 32.53 56.53 37.26
CA PRO A 7 32.19 56.12 38.61
C PRO A 7 31.29 54.89 38.64
N LEU A 8 31.60 53.87 39.34
CA LEU A 8 31.27 53.43 40.71
C LEU A 8 29.89 53.89 41.23
N MET A 9 29.01 52.93 41.44
CA MET A 9 27.98 52.74 42.48
C MET A 9 26.95 51.69 41.97
N LEU A 10 26.43 50.77 42.69
CA LEU A 10 26.15 50.50 44.07
C LEU A 10 25.50 49.10 44.15
N CYS A 11 26.00 48.24 45.00
CA CYS A 11 25.36 46.98 45.39
C CYS A 11 23.96 47.21 45.95
N LEU A 12 22.99 46.48 45.50
CA LEU A 12 21.82 46.12 46.30
C LEU A 12 21.55 44.63 46.19
N LEU A 13 21.90 43.92 47.23
CA LEU A 13 21.46 42.57 47.51
C LEU A 13 19.96 42.62 47.86
N LEU A 14 19.14 41.96 47.08
CA LEU A 14 17.82 41.51 47.50
C LEU A 14 17.75 39.98 47.35
N LEU A 15 17.89 39.34 48.48
CA LEU A 15 17.46 37.95 48.71
C LEU A 15 15.96 37.88 48.61
N SER A 16 15.45 37.14 47.66
CA SER A 16 14.02 36.77 47.67
C SER A 16 13.86 35.36 47.12
N GLY A 17 13.57 34.46 48.03
CA GLY A 17 12.62 33.36 47.86
C GLY A 17 12.90 32.28 46.81
N CYS A 18 13.45 31.17 47.29
CA CYS A 18 13.23 29.85 46.65
C CYS A 18 11.72 29.57 46.62
N ASN A 19 11.12 29.72 45.47
CA ASN A 19 9.84 29.01 45.19
C ASN A 19 10.21 27.73 44.46
N ALA A 20 10.26 26.63 45.17
CA ALA A 20 10.23 25.29 44.58
C ALA A 20 8.90 25.08 43.89
N SER A 21 8.80 25.50 42.65
CA SER A 21 7.70 25.01 41.77
C SER A 21 7.94 23.53 41.57
N ALA A 22 7.11 22.74 42.20
CA ALA A 22 6.95 21.33 41.87
C ALA A 22 6.67 21.27 40.35
N ASN A 23 7.60 20.71 39.59
CA ASN A 23 7.33 20.28 38.24
C ASN A 23 6.25 19.17 38.31
N SER A 24 5.00 19.59 38.19
CA SER A 24 3.97 18.67 37.74
C SER A 24 4.44 18.13 36.39
N PRO A 25 4.40 16.82 36.16
CA PRO A 25 4.64 16.31 34.80
C PRO A 25 3.63 17.01 33.88
N GLN A 26 4.14 17.81 32.99
CA GLN A 26 3.36 18.39 31.90
C GLN A 26 2.83 17.20 31.13
N ALA A 27 1.54 16.93 31.27
CA ALA A 27 0.86 15.97 30.41
C ALA A 27 1.09 16.47 28.99
N ASP A 28 1.78 15.67 28.22
CA ASP A 28 2.03 15.91 26.80
C ASP A 28 0.65 15.76 26.12
N THR A 29 -0.12 16.83 26.11
CA THR A 29 -1.37 16.93 25.35
C THR A 29 -0.99 17.28 23.92
N SER A 30 -0.27 16.38 23.24
CA SER A 30 -0.33 16.36 21.79
C SER A 30 -1.79 16.03 21.44
N ALA A 31 -2.49 16.96 20.83
CA ALA A 31 -3.83 16.69 20.32
C ALA A 31 -3.71 15.50 19.34
N ASP A 32 -4.55 14.48 19.52
CA ASP A 32 -4.60 13.37 18.59
C ASP A 32 -4.79 13.89 17.17
N GLN A 33 -3.94 13.45 16.26
CA GLN A 33 -4.10 13.69 14.84
C GLN A 33 -4.90 12.55 14.23
N THR A 34 -5.52 12.82 13.10
CA THR A 34 -6.27 11.79 12.36
C THR A 34 -5.71 11.66 10.96
N ILE A 35 -5.50 10.43 10.52
CA ILE A 35 -5.11 10.08 9.15
C ILE A 35 -6.18 9.16 8.54
N SER A 36 -6.44 9.37 7.25
CA SER A 36 -7.39 8.56 6.48
C SER A 36 -6.63 7.54 5.65
N LEU A 37 -6.86 6.26 5.89
CA LEU A 37 -6.15 5.16 5.25
C LEU A 37 -7.14 4.09 4.76
N ARG A 38 -6.83 3.44 3.64
CA ARG A 38 -7.55 2.26 3.16
C ARG A 38 -7.07 1.02 3.92
N ILE A 39 -7.98 0.19 4.42
CA ILE A 39 -7.67 -1.17 4.86
C ILE A 39 -7.45 -2.01 3.60
N VAL A 40 -6.23 -2.48 3.37
CA VAL A 40 -5.87 -3.25 2.17
C VAL A 40 -5.99 -4.74 2.43
N ASP A 41 -5.63 -5.17 3.65
CA ASP A 41 -5.62 -6.59 4.03
C ASP A 41 -5.57 -6.71 5.57
N GLY A 42 -5.92 -7.89 6.10
CA GLY A 42 -5.70 -8.29 7.48
C GLY A 42 -6.84 -7.94 8.45
N ALA A 43 -8.00 -7.52 7.98
CA ALA A 43 -9.16 -7.24 8.84
C ALA A 43 -9.62 -8.48 9.61
N ASP A 44 -9.54 -9.67 9.02
CA ASP A 44 -9.90 -10.96 9.62
C ASP A 44 -8.90 -11.42 10.70
N THR A 45 -7.63 -11.03 10.58
CA THR A 45 -6.56 -11.40 11.52
C THR A 45 -6.34 -10.38 12.63
N GLY A 46 -6.87 -9.17 12.47
CA GLY A 46 -6.62 -8.03 13.35
C GLY A 46 -5.21 -7.44 13.22
N HIS A 47 -4.49 -7.76 12.15
CA HIS A 47 -3.20 -7.20 11.77
C HIS A 47 -3.34 -6.49 10.43
N LEU A 48 -3.84 -5.26 10.47
CA LEU A 48 -4.15 -4.49 9.28
C LEU A 48 -2.90 -4.09 8.51
N VAL A 49 -2.97 -4.19 7.18
CA VAL A 49 -2.13 -3.45 6.25
C VAL A 49 -2.96 -2.31 5.69
N LEU A 50 -2.46 -1.09 5.83
CA LEU A 50 -3.18 0.12 5.49
C LEU A 50 -2.40 0.90 4.44
N ALA A 51 -3.10 1.60 3.56
CA ALA A 51 -2.51 2.41 2.50
C ALA A 51 -3.06 3.84 2.49
N GLY A 52 -2.17 4.80 2.24
CA GLY A 52 -2.50 6.20 1.98
C GLY A 52 -2.43 6.54 0.49
N GLU A 53 -2.21 7.81 0.20
CA GLU A 53 -2.21 8.33 -1.18
C GLU A 53 -0.87 8.09 -1.90
N THR A 54 0.24 8.19 -1.19
CA THR A 54 1.59 8.11 -1.78
C THR A 54 2.21 6.74 -1.60
N ALA A 55 3.14 6.37 -2.47
CA ALA A 55 3.82 5.08 -2.45
C ALA A 55 4.57 4.75 -1.14
N ALA A 56 4.97 5.77 -0.39
CA ALA A 56 5.61 5.60 0.91
C ALA A 56 4.61 5.32 2.05
N GLU A 57 3.32 5.58 1.83
CA GLU A 57 2.28 5.50 2.86
C GLU A 57 1.66 4.10 2.92
N VAL A 58 2.47 3.12 3.27
CA VAL A 58 2.04 1.77 3.63
C VAL A 58 2.28 1.59 5.12
N TYR A 59 1.26 1.18 5.87
CA TYR A 59 1.30 1.06 7.33
C TYR A 59 0.88 -0.33 7.78
N THR A 60 1.40 -0.74 8.94
CA THR A 60 0.86 -1.89 9.66
C THR A 60 0.31 -1.46 11.00
N LEU A 61 -0.82 -2.06 11.41
CA LEU A 61 -1.50 -1.74 12.66
C LEU A 61 -2.15 -2.99 13.26
N ALA A 62 -1.79 -3.34 14.50
CA ALA A 62 -2.52 -4.34 15.26
C ALA A 62 -3.75 -3.69 15.91
N THR A 63 -4.92 -4.32 15.77
CA THR A 63 -6.20 -3.79 16.30
C THR A 63 -6.47 -4.19 17.73
N ALA A 64 -5.68 -5.11 18.31
CA ALA A 64 -5.86 -5.59 19.67
C ALA A 64 -5.91 -4.41 20.66
N GLU A 65 -6.96 -4.41 21.51
CA GLU A 65 -7.19 -3.39 22.54
C GLU A 65 -7.50 -1.96 22.02
N LEU A 66 -7.58 -1.76 20.69
CA LEU A 66 -7.95 -0.46 20.14
C LEU A 66 -9.47 -0.29 20.09
N PRO A 67 -10.01 0.85 20.55
CA PRO A 67 -11.41 1.19 20.34
C PRO A 67 -11.70 1.31 18.84
N VAL A 68 -12.70 0.58 18.35
CA VAL A 68 -13.22 0.66 16.99
C VAL A 68 -14.58 1.31 17.01
N TYR A 69 -14.82 2.26 16.11
CA TYR A 69 -16.10 2.95 15.95
C TYR A 69 -16.66 2.70 14.55
N LEU A 70 -17.92 2.23 14.51
CA LEU A 70 -18.69 2.13 13.28
C LEU A 70 -19.77 3.21 13.28
N ASP A 71 -19.78 4.12 12.31
CA ASP A 71 -20.70 5.25 12.23
C ASP A 71 -20.77 6.08 13.52
N GLY A 72 -19.63 6.21 14.21
CA GLY A 72 -19.50 6.95 15.46
C GLY A 72 -19.92 6.20 16.72
N ALA A 73 -20.43 4.98 16.61
CA ALA A 73 -20.77 4.12 17.76
C ALA A 73 -19.63 3.12 18.03
N LEU A 74 -19.31 2.90 19.33
CA LEU A 74 -18.34 1.88 19.72
C LEU A 74 -18.79 0.49 19.22
N ALA A 75 -17.90 -0.23 18.57
CA ALA A 75 -18.15 -1.52 17.96
C ALA A 75 -17.03 -2.53 18.29
N ASP A 76 -17.26 -3.78 17.98
CA ASP A 76 -16.24 -4.82 18.00
C ASP A 76 -15.33 -4.69 16.78
N ALA A 77 -14.05 -5.09 16.90
CA ALA A 77 -13.09 -5.03 15.79
C ALA A 77 -13.48 -5.90 14.58
N SER A 78 -14.37 -6.88 14.77
CA SER A 78 -14.92 -7.71 13.70
C SER A 78 -15.79 -6.97 12.67
N VAL A 79 -16.09 -5.68 12.90
CA VAL A 79 -16.77 -4.84 11.90
C VAL A 79 -15.81 -4.28 10.84
N LEU A 80 -14.51 -4.41 11.05
CA LEU A 80 -13.51 -4.00 10.06
C LEU A 80 -13.49 -4.98 8.90
N GLU A 81 -13.43 -4.46 7.69
CA GLU A 81 -13.38 -5.25 6.46
C GLU A 81 -12.29 -4.67 5.54
N ASP A 82 -11.61 -5.57 4.80
CA ASP A 82 -10.68 -5.15 3.76
C ASP A 82 -11.45 -4.35 2.69
N GLY A 83 -10.87 -3.25 2.22
CA GLY A 83 -11.53 -2.29 1.34
C GLY A 83 -12.21 -1.12 2.04
N MET A 84 -12.35 -1.12 3.38
CA MET A 84 -12.88 0.03 4.10
C MET A 84 -11.89 1.19 4.17
N GLN A 85 -12.43 2.42 4.15
CA GLN A 85 -11.68 3.62 4.49
C GLN A 85 -11.75 3.86 6.00
N ALA A 86 -10.61 3.80 6.67
CA ALA A 86 -10.49 4.01 8.10
C ALA A 86 -9.92 5.39 8.43
N GLN A 87 -10.46 6.01 9.48
CA GLN A 87 -9.91 7.19 10.12
C GLN A 87 -9.16 6.73 11.37
N ILE A 88 -7.85 6.89 11.39
CA ILE A 88 -6.98 6.45 12.49
C ILE A 88 -6.58 7.66 13.31
N SER A 89 -6.92 7.68 14.61
CA SER A 89 -6.47 8.70 15.57
C SER A 89 -5.18 8.24 16.22
N TYR A 90 -4.15 9.11 16.25
CA TYR A 90 -2.83 8.77 16.76
C TYR A 90 -2.06 10.02 17.25
N SER A 91 -0.88 9.86 17.83
CA SER A 91 -0.08 10.95 18.41
C SER A 91 0.43 11.99 17.39
N GLY A 92 0.30 11.73 16.09
CA GLY A 92 0.87 12.55 15.02
C GLY A 92 2.31 12.15 14.64
N LEU A 93 2.89 11.16 15.30
CA LEU A 93 4.23 10.64 14.98
C LEU A 93 4.12 9.32 14.21
N THR A 94 5.05 9.12 13.29
CA THR A 94 5.19 7.89 12.51
C THR A 94 6.62 7.37 12.66
N LEU A 95 6.77 6.07 12.92
CA LEU A 95 8.08 5.43 12.96
C LEU A 95 8.53 5.13 11.53
N GLU A 96 9.78 5.47 11.23
CA GLU A 96 10.41 5.29 9.91
C GLU A 96 10.84 3.84 9.67
N THR A 97 9.88 2.91 9.70
CA THR A 97 10.03 1.50 9.28
C THR A 97 9.39 1.33 7.89
N TYR A 98 9.52 0.17 7.28
CA TYR A 98 8.71 -0.17 6.12
C TYR A 98 8.13 -1.57 6.28
N PRO A 99 6.80 -1.72 6.30
CA PRO A 99 5.80 -0.65 6.36
C PRO A 99 5.96 0.26 7.58
N LEU A 100 5.39 1.46 7.47
CA LEU A 100 5.39 2.48 8.53
C LEU A 100 4.53 2.02 9.74
N GLN A 101 4.77 2.61 10.91
CA GLN A 101 3.95 2.39 12.10
C GLN A 101 3.53 3.73 12.70
N LEU A 102 2.25 3.85 13.04
CA LEU A 102 1.71 5.02 13.73
C LEU A 102 2.00 4.90 15.23
N ASP A 103 2.54 5.96 15.83
CA ASP A 103 2.80 5.98 17.28
C ASP A 103 1.53 6.30 18.07
N LYS A 104 1.29 5.55 19.14
CA LYS A 104 0.20 5.75 20.09
C LYS A 104 -1.16 5.92 19.39
N VAL A 105 -1.55 4.93 18.63
CA VAL A 105 -2.91 4.89 18.07
C VAL A 105 -3.93 4.82 19.20
N SER A 106 -4.92 5.72 19.17
CA SER A 106 -5.96 5.82 20.19
C SER A 106 -7.30 5.26 19.74
N SER A 107 -7.59 5.25 18.43
CA SER A 107 -8.83 4.67 17.90
C SER A 107 -8.80 4.46 16.39
N ILE A 108 -9.72 3.60 15.93
CA ILE A 108 -10.05 3.36 14.53
C ILE A 108 -11.52 3.69 14.34
N ALA A 109 -11.84 4.51 13.34
CA ALA A 109 -13.23 4.78 12.99
C ALA A 109 -13.46 4.44 11.51
N VAL A 110 -14.55 3.70 11.24
CA VAL A 110 -15.01 3.32 9.91
C VAL A 110 -16.48 3.65 9.75
N SER A 111 -16.95 3.74 8.51
CA SER A 111 -18.37 3.85 8.19
C SER A 111 -18.87 2.56 7.56
N ALA A 112 -20.14 2.24 7.80
CA ALA A 112 -20.82 1.13 7.12
C ALA A 112 -20.77 1.33 5.59
N HIS A 113 -21.02 0.25 4.86
CA HIS A 113 -21.06 0.25 3.39
C HIS A 113 -22.00 1.32 2.85
N GLY A 114 -21.70 1.78 1.65
CA GLY A 114 -22.35 2.90 1.04
C GLY A 114 -23.86 2.81 0.92
N THR A 115 -24.47 3.97 0.71
CA THR A 115 -25.90 4.14 0.51
C THR A 115 -26.26 4.03 -0.97
N GLN A 116 -27.57 4.06 -1.30
CA GLN A 116 -28.01 4.13 -2.70
C GLN A 116 -27.52 5.38 -3.45
N GLN A 117 -27.23 6.49 -2.74
CA GLN A 117 -26.70 7.72 -3.32
C GLN A 117 -25.18 7.63 -3.60
N ASN A 118 -24.49 6.79 -2.84
CA ASN A 118 -23.10 6.45 -3.08
C ASN A 118 -22.95 4.94 -2.92
N PRO A 119 -23.22 4.17 -3.99
CA PRO A 119 -23.22 2.72 -3.93
C PRO A 119 -21.86 2.12 -3.58
N TYR A 120 -20.78 2.87 -3.77
CA TYR A 120 -19.44 2.44 -3.38
C TYR A 120 -19.10 2.91 -1.97
N GLY A 121 -19.77 3.94 -1.45
CA GLY A 121 -19.52 4.52 -0.13
C GLY A 121 -18.04 4.80 0.11
N THR A 122 -17.58 4.40 1.29
CA THR A 122 -16.15 4.37 1.65
C THR A 122 -15.53 2.98 1.50
N PHE A 123 -16.29 2.02 0.99
CA PHE A 123 -15.85 0.65 0.78
C PHE A 123 -15.57 0.41 -0.71
N TYR A 124 -14.36 -0.05 -0.99
CA TYR A 124 -13.94 -0.40 -2.35
C TYR A 124 -12.74 -1.34 -2.30
N ASP A 125 -12.98 -2.63 -2.43
CA ASP A 125 -11.93 -3.65 -2.33
C ASP A 125 -11.38 -4.06 -3.70
N LEU A 126 -10.70 -3.13 -4.38
CA LEU A 126 -9.94 -3.44 -5.58
C LEU A 126 -8.61 -4.12 -5.25
N CYS A 127 -8.06 -3.82 -4.07
CA CYS A 127 -6.81 -4.42 -3.60
C CYS A 127 -6.96 -5.94 -3.43
N GLY A 128 -8.05 -6.39 -2.79
CA GLY A 128 -8.35 -7.81 -2.62
C GLY A 128 -8.51 -8.54 -3.95
N LEU A 129 -9.20 -7.94 -4.93
CA LEU A 129 -9.29 -8.50 -6.28
C LEU A 129 -7.91 -8.71 -6.90
N TYR A 130 -7.04 -7.70 -6.85
CA TYR A 130 -5.73 -7.81 -7.48
C TYR A 130 -4.78 -8.74 -6.72
N LEU A 131 -4.85 -8.78 -5.39
CA LEU A 131 -4.12 -9.78 -4.62
C LEU A 131 -4.55 -11.21 -4.99
N GLN A 132 -5.85 -11.45 -5.18
CA GLN A 132 -6.35 -12.73 -5.65
C GLN A 132 -5.78 -13.08 -7.04
N VAL A 133 -5.87 -12.16 -8.00
CA VAL A 133 -5.33 -12.36 -9.36
C VAL A 133 -3.84 -12.68 -9.35
N LEU A 134 -3.07 -11.95 -8.54
CA LEU A 134 -1.62 -12.16 -8.44
C LEU A 134 -1.29 -13.51 -7.79
N ASN A 135 -2.02 -13.94 -6.76
CA ASN A 135 -1.83 -15.24 -6.13
C ASN A 135 -2.23 -16.38 -7.07
N ASP A 136 -3.33 -16.26 -7.79
CA ASP A 136 -3.72 -17.26 -8.79
C ASP A 136 -2.68 -17.38 -9.91
N LEU A 137 -2.09 -16.25 -10.32
CA LEU A 137 -1.05 -16.21 -11.33
C LEU A 137 0.31 -16.75 -10.80
N TRP A 138 0.58 -16.59 -9.50
CA TRP A 138 1.75 -17.21 -8.86
C TRP A 138 1.75 -18.71 -8.98
N GLU A 139 0.59 -19.34 -8.79
CA GLU A 139 0.43 -20.80 -8.89
C GLU A 139 0.59 -21.35 -10.31
N LYS A 140 0.49 -20.48 -11.33
CA LYS A 140 0.71 -20.89 -12.73
C LYS A 140 2.20 -20.95 -13.02
N ASP A 141 2.62 -22.00 -13.75
CA ASP A 141 4.01 -22.22 -14.14
C ASP A 141 4.99 -21.98 -12.99
N SER A 142 4.89 -22.82 -11.96
CA SER A 142 5.64 -22.69 -10.72
C SER A 142 7.17 -22.69 -10.90
N GLY A 143 7.66 -23.23 -12.02
CA GLY A 143 9.08 -23.16 -12.36
C GLY A 143 9.61 -21.74 -12.51
N LEU A 144 8.76 -20.77 -12.82
CA LEU A 144 9.15 -19.36 -12.85
C LEU A 144 9.38 -18.77 -11.45
N ASN A 145 8.98 -19.47 -10.38
CA ASN A 145 9.17 -19.04 -8.99
C ASN A 145 10.48 -19.57 -8.39
N ASP A 146 11.19 -20.45 -9.08
CA ASP A 146 12.38 -21.09 -8.53
C ASP A 146 13.50 -20.07 -8.29
N GLY A 147 14.00 -20.02 -7.04
CA GLY A 147 15.10 -19.15 -6.64
C GLY A 147 14.76 -17.65 -6.66
N VAL A 148 13.47 -17.29 -6.60
CA VAL A 148 13.03 -15.90 -6.55
C VAL A 148 13.38 -15.28 -5.20
N ALA A 149 14.18 -14.23 -5.21
CA ALA A 149 14.48 -13.37 -4.08
C ALA A 149 13.65 -12.07 -4.13
N TYR A 150 13.29 -11.62 -5.33
CA TYR A 150 12.56 -10.37 -5.57
C TYR A 150 11.26 -10.62 -6.34
N VAL A 151 10.23 -9.90 -5.94
CA VAL A 151 8.97 -9.83 -6.68
C VAL A 151 8.66 -8.37 -7.00
N SER A 152 8.49 -8.03 -8.26
CA SER A 152 7.96 -6.72 -8.63
C SER A 152 6.51 -6.83 -9.08
N VAL A 153 5.68 -5.90 -8.61
CA VAL A 153 4.28 -5.80 -9.03
C VAL A 153 4.07 -4.43 -9.68
N ASP A 154 3.86 -4.41 -10.99
CA ASP A 154 3.55 -3.21 -11.77
C ASP A 154 2.04 -3.05 -11.92
N LEU A 155 1.47 -2.16 -11.13
CA LEU A 155 0.07 -1.76 -11.18
C LEU A 155 -0.11 -0.34 -11.74
N SER A 156 0.93 0.29 -12.25
CA SER A 156 0.90 1.67 -12.75
C SER A 156 -0.11 1.89 -13.87
N ARG A 157 -0.52 0.83 -14.54
CA ARG A 157 -1.51 0.83 -15.63
C ARG A 157 -2.74 -0.02 -15.32
N ALA A 158 -2.83 -0.56 -14.11
CA ALA A 158 -3.99 -1.36 -13.72
C ALA A 158 -5.28 -0.53 -13.82
N PRO A 159 -6.39 -1.07 -14.33
CA PRO A 159 -7.64 -0.33 -14.35
C PRO A 159 -8.20 -0.16 -12.94
N GLY A 160 -9.00 0.89 -12.76
CA GLY A 160 -9.48 1.31 -11.44
C GLY A 160 -8.52 2.28 -10.76
N ASP A 161 -9.04 3.00 -9.79
CA ASP A 161 -8.37 4.17 -9.22
C ASP A 161 -7.57 3.80 -7.96
N LEU A 162 -6.57 2.89 -8.09
CA LEU A 162 -5.65 2.63 -6.99
C LEU A 162 -4.72 3.81 -6.72
N THR A 163 -4.61 4.20 -5.46
CA THR A 163 -3.56 5.14 -5.05
C THR A 163 -2.18 4.52 -5.18
N ALA A 164 -1.13 5.34 -5.18
CA ALA A 164 0.23 4.82 -5.18
C ALA A 164 0.56 4.03 -3.90
N GLY A 165 -0.06 4.38 -2.77
CA GLY A 165 0.04 3.64 -1.51
C GLY A 165 -0.61 2.27 -1.60
N GLU A 166 -1.81 2.16 -2.18
CA GLU A 166 -2.48 0.87 -2.41
C GLU A 166 -1.66 -0.04 -3.33
N GLN A 167 -1.09 0.50 -4.42
CA GLN A 167 -0.20 -0.27 -5.28
C GLN A 167 1.03 -0.81 -4.54
N SER A 168 1.65 0.02 -3.70
CA SER A 168 2.79 -0.38 -2.86
C SER A 168 2.40 -1.40 -1.79
N ALA A 169 1.23 -1.25 -1.18
CA ALA A 169 0.72 -2.20 -0.19
C ALA A 169 0.47 -3.58 -0.82
N ILE A 170 -0.18 -3.63 -2.00
CA ILE A 170 -0.38 -4.88 -2.76
C ILE A 170 0.96 -5.55 -3.05
N ALA A 171 1.94 -4.79 -3.54
CA ALA A 171 3.26 -5.34 -3.86
C ALA A 171 3.96 -5.90 -2.62
N TRP A 172 3.88 -5.20 -1.49
CA TRP A 172 4.46 -5.64 -0.23
C TRP A 172 3.76 -6.89 0.32
N ILE A 173 2.42 -6.92 0.37
CA ILE A 173 1.64 -8.06 0.85
C ILE A 173 1.95 -9.29 0.01
N PHE A 174 1.88 -9.16 -1.31
CA PHE A 174 2.10 -10.26 -2.24
C PHE A 174 3.52 -10.83 -2.11
N ALA A 175 4.55 -9.97 -2.10
CA ALA A 175 5.93 -10.42 -1.94
C ALA A 175 6.17 -11.08 -0.56
N ASN A 176 5.64 -10.49 0.52
CA ASN A 176 5.78 -11.03 1.87
C ASN A 176 5.10 -12.41 2.01
N THR A 177 3.94 -12.61 1.39
CA THR A 177 3.25 -13.91 1.33
C THR A 177 4.13 -14.99 0.70
N HIS A 178 4.92 -14.61 -0.31
CA HIS A 178 5.82 -15.52 -1.03
C HIS A 178 7.27 -15.47 -0.56
N GLN A 179 7.54 -14.84 0.60
CA GLN A 179 8.88 -14.77 1.24
C GLN A 179 9.94 -14.13 0.35
N ALA A 180 9.55 -13.14 -0.46
CA ALA A 180 10.41 -12.39 -1.36
C ALA A 180 10.48 -10.90 -0.95
N GLU A 181 11.46 -10.17 -1.46
CA GLU A 181 11.52 -8.72 -1.34
C GLU A 181 10.59 -8.07 -2.39
N GLY A 182 9.69 -7.19 -1.92
CA GLY A 182 8.67 -6.55 -2.75
C GLY A 182 9.15 -5.27 -3.41
N LEU A 183 8.91 -5.15 -4.72
CA LEU A 183 9.15 -3.95 -5.51
C LEU A 183 7.86 -3.53 -6.22
N SER A 184 7.68 -2.22 -6.44
CA SER A 184 6.58 -1.65 -7.25
C SER A 184 7.16 -0.97 -8.49
N LEU A 185 7.90 -1.75 -9.30
CA LEU A 185 8.64 -1.24 -10.45
C LEU A 185 8.11 -1.84 -11.75
N SER A 186 8.02 -1.01 -12.78
CA SER A 186 7.79 -1.48 -14.15
C SER A 186 9.02 -2.18 -14.71
N ARG A 187 8.84 -2.87 -15.82
CA ARG A 187 9.97 -3.53 -16.52
C ARG A 187 11.05 -2.55 -16.92
N GLU A 188 10.67 -1.35 -17.37
CA GLU A 188 11.59 -0.28 -17.76
C GLU A 188 12.41 0.17 -16.54
N GLN A 189 11.77 0.38 -15.40
CA GLN A 189 12.44 0.77 -14.16
C GLN A 189 13.36 -0.33 -13.62
N LEU A 190 12.94 -1.60 -13.71
CA LEU A 190 13.80 -2.74 -13.36
C LEU A 190 15.06 -2.78 -14.22
N LEU A 191 14.93 -2.48 -15.52
CA LEU A 191 16.08 -2.39 -16.43
C LEU A 191 17.00 -1.20 -16.07
N GLU A 192 16.42 -0.03 -15.83
CA GLU A 192 17.18 1.18 -15.46
C GLU A 192 17.92 1.03 -14.13
N GLN A 193 17.34 0.30 -13.17
CA GLN A 193 17.94 0.03 -11.87
C GLN A 193 18.90 -1.17 -11.87
N GLY A 194 19.04 -1.87 -13.01
CA GLY A 194 20.02 -2.94 -13.18
C GLY A 194 19.59 -4.31 -12.65
N TYR A 195 18.32 -4.50 -12.34
CA TYR A 195 17.77 -5.81 -11.98
C TYR A 195 17.70 -6.77 -13.17
N LEU A 196 17.49 -6.25 -14.39
CA LEU A 196 17.41 -7.06 -15.59
C LEU A 196 18.75 -7.11 -16.31
N THR A 197 19.16 -8.31 -16.71
CA THR A 197 20.40 -8.55 -17.45
C THR A 197 20.10 -9.12 -18.83
N PRO A 198 21.00 -8.93 -19.84
CA PRO A 198 20.84 -9.56 -21.13
C PRO A 198 20.80 -11.09 -21.00
N VAL A 199 19.95 -11.72 -21.79
CA VAL A 199 19.89 -13.20 -21.86
C VAL A 199 21.26 -13.74 -22.28
N PRO A 200 21.84 -14.72 -21.56
CA PRO A 200 23.18 -15.27 -21.89
C PRO A 200 23.31 -15.71 -23.35
N GLY A 201 24.37 -15.26 -24.00
CA GLY A 201 24.65 -15.55 -25.42
C GLY A 201 23.90 -14.70 -26.44
N MET A 202 23.03 -13.80 -26.00
CA MET A 202 22.37 -12.82 -26.86
C MET A 202 23.08 -11.46 -26.77
N THR A 203 23.14 -10.78 -27.91
CA THR A 203 23.78 -9.46 -28.05
C THR A 203 22.83 -8.51 -28.76
N ASP A 204 23.13 -7.22 -28.66
CA ASP A 204 22.42 -6.20 -29.42
C ASP A 204 22.47 -6.49 -30.91
N THR A 205 21.40 -6.19 -31.59
CA THR A 205 21.24 -6.35 -33.04
C THR A 205 20.82 -5.03 -33.67
N GLU A 206 20.86 -4.96 -35.00
CA GLU A 206 20.32 -3.81 -35.74
C GLU A 206 18.82 -3.59 -35.49
N LYS A 207 18.11 -4.59 -34.98
CA LYS A 207 16.68 -4.55 -34.66
C LYS A 207 16.39 -4.08 -33.22
N GLY A 208 17.40 -3.93 -32.39
CA GLY A 208 17.27 -3.47 -31.02
C GLY A 208 18.22 -4.13 -30.03
N PRO A 209 18.13 -3.76 -28.75
CA PRO A 209 18.94 -4.33 -27.69
C PRO A 209 18.68 -5.82 -27.50
N ALA A 210 19.64 -6.51 -26.88
CA ALA A 210 19.48 -7.90 -26.46
C ALA A 210 18.25 -8.06 -25.54
N PRO A 211 17.50 -9.15 -25.70
CA PRO A 211 16.42 -9.45 -24.78
C PRO A 211 16.97 -9.66 -23.37
N THR A 212 16.21 -9.23 -22.37
CA THR A 212 16.60 -9.29 -20.96
C THR A 212 15.85 -10.37 -20.20
N HIS A 213 16.41 -10.81 -19.09
CA HIS A 213 15.79 -11.71 -18.12
C HIS A 213 16.06 -11.23 -16.70
N TRP A 214 15.29 -11.74 -15.75
CA TRP A 214 15.50 -11.52 -14.33
C TRP A 214 15.96 -12.82 -13.66
N GLU A 215 17.22 -12.90 -13.25
CA GLU A 215 17.81 -14.14 -12.74
C GLU A 215 17.20 -14.58 -11.41
N ASP A 216 17.02 -13.66 -10.48
CA ASP A 216 16.58 -13.88 -9.10
C ASP A 216 15.24 -13.19 -8.75
N GLY A 217 14.48 -12.77 -9.76
CA GLY A 217 13.20 -12.13 -9.55
C GLY A 217 12.14 -12.48 -10.60
N VAL A 218 10.92 -12.08 -10.32
CA VAL A 218 9.77 -12.23 -11.20
C VAL A 218 8.91 -10.96 -11.17
N LEU A 219 8.48 -10.52 -12.36
CA LEU A 219 7.64 -9.36 -12.55
C LEU A 219 6.19 -9.80 -12.77
N PHE A 220 5.29 -9.26 -11.98
CA PHE A 220 3.86 -9.33 -12.19
C PHE A 220 3.35 -7.97 -12.67
N GLY A 221 2.30 -7.99 -13.48
CA GLY A 221 1.69 -6.75 -13.95
C GLY A 221 0.23 -6.94 -14.31
N ILE A 222 -0.56 -5.89 -14.08
CA ILE A 222 -1.96 -5.83 -14.49
C ILE A 222 -2.13 -4.61 -15.39
N THR A 223 -2.80 -4.80 -16.52
CA THR A 223 -3.03 -3.75 -17.52
C THR A 223 -4.46 -3.79 -18.02
N PRO A 224 -5.03 -2.69 -18.55
CA PRO A 224 -6.36 -2.74 -19.14
C PRO A 224 -6.42 -3.73 -20.30
N SER A 225 -7.53 -4.46 -20.43
CA SER A 225 -7.82 -5.21 -21.64
C SER A 225 -8.08 -4.24 -22.80
N SER A 226 -7.67 -4.61 -24.01
CA SER A 226 -7.94 -3.85 -25.23
C SER A 226 -9.35 -4.06 -25.77
N GLU A 227 -10.09 -5.03 -25.24
CA GLU A 227 -11.45 -5.28 -25.66
C GLU A 227 -12.40 -4.18 -25.16
N LYS A 228 -13.24 -3.68 -26.06
CA LYS A 228 -14.25 -2.67 -25.70
C LYS A 228 -15.24 -3.29 -24.73
N GLN A 229 -15.48 -2.62 -23.62
CA GLN A 229 -16.61 -2.93 -22.75
C GLN A 229 -17.88 -3.02 -23.61
N THR A 230 -18.52 -4.15 -23.58
CA THR A 230 -19.89 -4.29 -24.10
C THR A 230 -20.81 -3.55 -23.12
N GLU A 231 -21.38 -2.43 -23.53
CA GLU A 231 -22.21 -1.51 -22.74
C GLU A 231 -23.52 -2.13 -22.19
N GLN A 232 -23.62 -3.42 -22.00
CA GLN A 232 -24.86 -4.11 -21.65
C GLN A 232 -24.93 -4.68 -20.24
N SER A 233 -23.93 -4.47 -19.40
CA SER A 233 -24.03 -4.91 -17.99
C SER A 233 -24.70 -3.81 -17.15
N SER A 234 -25.72 -4.17 -16.40
CA SER A 234 -26.34 -3.29 -15.40
C SER A 234 -25.45 -3.09 -14.15
N GLN A 235 -24.37 -3.86 -14.05
CA GLN A 235 -23.38 -3.80 -12.98
C GLN A 235 -22.03 -3.34 -13.54
N PRO A 236 -21.25 -2.58 -12.76
CA PRO A 236 -19.89 -2.24 -13.15
C PRO A 236 -19.05 -3.49 -13.36
N THR A 237 -18.29 -3.51 -14.44
CA THR A 237 -17.33 -4.56 -14.75
C THR A 237 -15.95 -3.97 -14.91
N LEU A 238 -14.93 -4.72 -14.53
CA LEU A 238 -13.54 -4.38 -14.72
C LEU A 238 -12.91 -5.38 -15.68
N GLN A 239 -12.28 -4.89 -16.76
CA GLN A 239 -11.61 -5.73 -17.75
C GLN A 239 -10.12 -5.45 -17.75
N PHE A 240 -9.32 -6.51 -17.63
CA PHE A 240 -7.87 -6.40 -17.52
C PHE A 240 -7.16 -7.62 -18.11
N ASN A 241 -5.86 -7.50 -18.29
CA ASN A 241 -4.93 -8.61 -18.50
C ASN A 241 -3.96 -8.66 -17.33
N ALA A 242 -3.50 -9.84 -16.97
CA ALA A 242 -2.46 -10.03 -15.97
C ALA A 242 -1.31 -10.87 -16.53
N GLN A 243 -0.09 -10.58 -16.10
CA GLN A 243 1.10 -11.27 -16.54
C GLN A 243 2.04 -11.60 -15.39
N LYS A 244 2.74 -12.71 -15.54
CA LYS A 244 3.89 -13.12 -14.76
C LYS A 244 5.05 -13.30 -15.75
N TRP A 245 6.15 -12.58 -15.54
CA TRP A 245 7.25 -12.55 -16.49
C TRP A 245 8.61 -12.65 -15.78
N ARG A 246 9.48 -13.46 -16.28
CA ARG A 246 10.86 -13.61 -15.84
C ARG A 246 11.87 -13.47 -16.98
N SER A 247 11.49 -13.91 -18.18
CA SER A 247 12.32 -13.86 -19.39
C SER A 247 11.46 -13.88 -20.65
N PRO A 248 12.02 -13.68 -21.85
CA PRO A 248 11.27 -13.79 -23.10
C PRO A 248 10.65 -15.16 -23.37
N LEU A 249 11.23 -16.24 -22.79
CA LEU A 249 10.75 -17.62 -22.88
C LEU A 249 10.23 -18.14 -21.54
N GLY A 250 9.94 -17.25 -20.61
CA GLY A 250 9.45 -17.57 -19.27
C GLY A 250 8.44 -16.53 -18.85
N ALA A 251 7.23 -16.63 -19.37
CA ALA A 251 6.12 -15.77 -18.98
C ALA A 251 4.78 -16.52 -19.06
N TYR A 252 3.85 -16.12 -18.21
CA TYR A 252 2.48 -16.60 -18.17
C TYR A 252 1.50 -15.45 -18.20
N PHE A 253 0.40 -15.58 -18.91
CA PHE A 253 -0.56 -14.51 -19.13
C PHE A 253 -1.98 -14.98 -18.88
N PHE A 254 -2.74 -14.16 -18.17
CA PHE A 254 -4.20 -14.19 -18.15
C PHE A 254 -4.70 -13.07 -19.08
N SER A 255 -5.46 -13.43 -20.08
CA SER A 255 -5.97 -12.49 -21.07
C SER A 255 -7.47 -12.30 -20.95
N ASN A 256 -7.93 -11.08 -21.17
CA ASN A 256 -9.34 -10.69 -21.14
C ASN A 256 -10.04 -11.15 -19.85
N CYS A 257 -9.39 -10.88 -18.71
CA CYS A 257 -10.02 -11.10 -17.41
C CYS A 257 -11.20 -10.13 -17.24
N THR A 258 -12.29 -10.64 -16.69
CA THR A 258 -13.47 -9.82 -16.38
C THR A 258 -13.89 -10.07 -14.95
N ALA A 259 -13.89 -9.02 -14.13
CA ALA A 259 -14.44 -9.01 -12.79
C ALA A 259 -15.76 -8.22 -12.78
N THR A 260 -16.71 -8.64 -11.93
CA THR A 260 -18.03 -8.02 -11.82
C THR A 260 -18.21 -7.52 -10.39
N TRP A 261 -18.67 -6.27 -10.25
CA TRP A 261 -19.02 -5.67 -8.98
C TRP A 261 -20.34 -6.21 -8.47
N SER A 262 -20.36 -6.69 -7.23
CA SER A 262 -21.57 -7.22 -6.60
C SER A 262 -22.49 -6.12 -6.06
N GLN A 263 -23.71 -6.50 -5.73
CA GLN A 263 -24.64 -5.60 -5.03
C GLN A 263 -24.21 -5.32 -3.59
N GLN A 264 -23.35 -6.15 -3.02
CA GLN A 264 -22.77 -5.98 -1.70
C GLN A 264 -21.57 -5.00 -1.68
N GLY A 265 -21.11 -4.56 -2.84
CA GLY A 265 -20.00 -3.61 -2.93
C GLY A 265 -18.62 -4.27 -2.98
N ILE A 266 -18.54 -5.54 -3.34
CA ILE A 266 -17.28 -6.28 -3.47
C ILE A 266 -17.09 -6.80 -4.90
N TRP A 267 -15.85 -7.09 -5.29
CA TRP A 267 -15.52 -7.86 -6.49
C TRP A 267 -15.69 -9.34 -6.17
N GLU A 268 -16.79 -9.97 -6.60
CA GLU A 268 -17.13 -11.35 -6.21
C GLU A 268 -16.12 -12.37 -6.71
N SER A 269 -15.69 -12.21 -7.95
CA SER A 269 -14.73 -13.09 -8.61
C SER A 269 -14.35 -12.48 -9.96
N TYR A 270 -13.35 -13.08 -10.58
CA TYR A 270 -13.04 -12.77 -11.98
C TYR A 270 -13.01 -14.05 -12.82
N THR A 271 -13.17 -13.89 -14.12
CA THR A 271 -13.02 -14.97 -15.11
C THR A 271 -11.85 -14.66 -16.02
N VAL A 272 -11.15 -15.68 -16.48
CA VAL A 272 -10.05 -15.58 -17.46
C VAL A 272 -10.56 -16.19 -18.77
N GLU A 273 -10.55 -15.42 -19.86
CA GLU A 273 -10.97 -15.91 -21.18
C GLU A 273 -9.91 -16.81 -21.81
N ALA A 274 -8.65 -16.43 -21.72
CA ALA A 274 -7.55 -17.20 -22.27
C ALA A 274 -6.30 -17.14 -21.38
N GLU A 275 -5.60 -18.28 -21.33
CA GLU A 275 -4.30 -18.41 -20.68
C GLU A 275 -3.23 -18.71 -21.73
N MET A 276 -2.08 -18.07 -21.62
CA MET A 276 -0.96 -18.25 -22.55
C MET A 276 0.35 -18.40 -21.79
N ILE A 277 1.25 -19.22 -22.34
CA ILE A 277 2.62 -19.40 -21.87
C ILE A 277 3.58 -19.08 -23.02
N SER A 278 4.72 -18.49 -22.70
CA SER A 278 5.78 -18.20 -23.68
C SER A 278 7.07 -18.95 -23.33
#